data_ac152dfc070a61eacccac6736b554c9a
#
_entry.id   ac152dfc070a61eacccac6736b554c9a
#
_cell.length_a   1.000
_cell.length_b   1.000
_cell.length_c   1.000
_cell.angle_alpha   90.00
_cell.angle_beta   90.00
_cell.angle_gamma   90.00
#
_symmetry.space_group_name_H-M   'P 1'
#
loop_
_entity.id
_entity.type
_entity.pdbx_description
1 polymer ?
#
loop_
_entity_poly.entity_id
_entity_poly.type
_entity_poly.pdbx_seq_one_letter_code
_entity_poly.pdbx_strand_id
1 'polypeptide(L)'
;IIHGSVSQGGVLAVMHRPRRVVDLLNPASMLMPASNVIMQLSAPGVGYGVLESPVDSGNVYKHPFKRARTTGTYLAVATIGTDADRTLIRDAVDAVHRQVHSTAKSPVSYRAMDPKLQLWVAACLYRYYLDAHEFLYGPLDDESADAVYADARRLGTTLQVRDSQWPADRVAFDEYWKRSLDELAIDPPVREHLKGVAAFAFLPGPIRAVAGPLNLFATTGFLPPEFRTMM
;
A
#
# COMPACT_ATOMS: atom_id res chain seq x y z
N ILE A 1 17.01 45.13 -19.21
CA ILE A 1 17.46 44.25 -18.09
C ILE A 1 16.27 43.31 -17.79
N ILE A 2 16.37 42.06 -18.26
CA ILE A 2 15.37 41.05 -18.05
C ILE A 2 15.87 40.17 -16.89
N HIS A 3 15.24 40.30 -15.72
CA HIS A 3 15.45 39.36 -14.61
C HIS A 3 14.49 38.20 -14.80
N GLY A 4 14.98 37.10 -15.40
CA GLY A 4 14.34 35.80 -15.36
C GLY A 4 14.71 35.09 -14.05
N SER A 5 13.78 34.99 -13.09
CA SER A 5 13.93 34.14 -11.94
C SER A 5 13.78 32.66 -12.39
N VAL A 6 14.87 31.94 -12.49
CA VAL A 6 14.84 30.49 -12.66
C VAL A 6 14.42 29.89 -11.30
N SER A 7 13.23 29.35 -11.22
CA SER A 7 12.73 28.62 -10.06
C SER A 7 13.63 27.38 -9.83
N GLN A 8 14.25 27.28 -8.65
CA GLN A 8 15.10 26.15 -8.28
C GLN A 8 14.37 24.79 -8.29
N GLY A 9 13.05 24.78 -8.22
CA GLY A 9 12.22 23.58 -8.36
C GLY A 9 12.25 22.97 -9.78
N GLY A 10 12.48 23.79 -10.82
CA GLY A 10 12.50 23.32 -12.20
C GLY A 10 13.73 22.50 -12.57
N VAL A 11 14.87 22.70 -11.89
CA VAL A 11 16.12 21.99 -12.21
C VAL A 11 16.12 20.56 -11.67
N LEU A 12 15.52 20.29 -10.50
CA LEU A 12 15.39 18.94 -9.96
C LEU A 12 14.31 18.11 -10.69
N ALA A 13 13.23 18.75 -11.14
CA ALA A 13 12.16 18.10 -11.90
C ALA A 13 12.62 17.60 -13.29
N VAL A 14 13.59 18.27 -13.91
CA VAL A 14 14.11 17.85 -15.23
C VAL A 14 15.02 16.61 -15.15
N MET A 15 15.56 16.27 -13.97
CA MET A 15 16.49 15.16 -13.81
C MET A 15 15.85 13.84 -13.43
N HIS A 16 14.59 13.81 -13.00
CA HIS A 16 13.92 12.59 -12.55
C HIS A 16 12.60 12.40 -13.32
N ARG A 17 12.60 11.49 -14.29
CA ARG A 17 11.42 11.08 -15.04
C ARG A 17 11.07 9.62 -14.69
N PRO A 18 10.25 9.38 -13.66
CA PRO A 18 9.85 8.02 -13.29
C PRO A 18 9.13 7.33 -14.45
N ARG A 19 9.47 6.08 -14.68
CA ARG A 19 8.84 5.22 -15.70
C ARG A 19 8.25 3.95 -15.10
N ARG A 20 8.64 3.62 -13.88
CA ARG A 20 8.24 2.41 -13.17
C ARG A 20 7.85 2.77 -11.73
N VAL A 21 7.03 1.93 -11.13
CA VAL A 21 6.64 2.09 -9.72
C VAL A 21 7.85 2.17 -8.79
N VAL A 22 8.90 1.40 -9.06
CA VAL A 22 10.12 1.42 -8.24
C VAL A 22 10.82 2.78 -8.28
N ASP A 23 10.66 3.55 -9.34
CA ASP A 23 11.25 4.88 -9.49
C ASP A 23 10.53 5.93 -8.60
N LEU A 24 9.33 5.60 -8.07
CA LEU A 24 8.60 6.42 -7.09
C LEU A 24 9.06 6.21 -5.65
N LEU A 25 9.89 5.19 -5.39
CA LEU A 25 10.39 4.94 -4.04
C LEU A 25 11.26 6.12 -3.57
N ASN A 26 10.92 6.64 -2.42
CA ASN A 26 11.59 7.79 -1.82
C ASN A 26 11.54 7.70 -0.29
N PRO A 27 12.27 8.58 0.45
CA PRO A 27 12.27 8.55 1.91
C PRO A 27 10.87 8.67 2.54
N ALA A 28 9.93 9.43 1.95
CA ALA A 28 8.58 9.56 2.49
C ALA A 28 7.84 8.21 2.44
N SER A 29 7.92 7.49 1.32
CA SER A 29 7.31 6.16 1.20
C SER A 29 7.94 5.11 2.14
N MET A 30 9.16 5.32 2.59
CA MET A 30 9.83 4.44 3.56
C MET A 30 9.47 4.78 5.01
N LEU A 31 9.12 6.04 5.30
CA LEU A 31 8.87 6.51 6.66
C LEU A 31 7.39 6.37 7.09
N MET A 32 6.46 6.25 6.15
CA MET A 32 5.01 6.32 6.45
C MET A 32 4.22 5.08 5.99
N PRO A 33 4.76 3.83 6.10
CA PRO A 33 4.09 2.63 5.60
C PRO A 33 2.76 2.34 6.32
N ALA A 34 2.57 2.86 7.54
CA ALA A 34 1.34 2.64 8.29
C ALA A 34 0.12 3.29 7.62
N SER A 35 0.27 4.40 6.89
CA SER A 35 -0.83 5.00 6.12
C SER A 35 -1.30 4.08 5.00
N ASN A 36 -0.38 3.42 4.29
CA ASN A 36 -0.75 2.42 3.29
C ASN A 36 -1.46 1.21 3.92
N VAL A 37 -1.01 0.74 5.09
CA VAL A 37 -1.69 -0.35 5.82
C VAL A 37 -3.11 0.05 6.19
N ILE A 38 -3.34 1.29 6.67
CA ILE A 38 -4.69 1.80 6.97
C ILE A 38 -5.56 1.78 5.71
N MET A 39 -5.06 2.28 4.59
CA MET A 39 -5.78 2.25 3.31
C MET A 39 -6.17 0.82 2.91
N GLN A 40 -5.24 -0.13 2.97
CA GLN A 40 -5.51 -1.52 2.61
C GLN A 40 -6.57 -2.17 3.51
N LEU A 41 -6.45 -1.99 4.84
CA LEU A 41 -7.31 -2.65 5.81
C LEU A 41 -8.66 -1.95 5.98
N SER A 42 -8.89 -0.80 5.33
CA SER A 42 -10.20 -0.15 5.28
C SER A 42 -11.23 -0.95 4.47
N ALA A 43 -10.80 -1.80 3.55
CA ALA A 43 -11.70 -2.79 2.95
C ALA A 43 -11.99 -3.89 3.98
N PRO A 44 -13.26 -4.12 4.39
CA PRO A 44 -13.59 -5.02 5.50
C PRO A 44 -13.01 -6.43 5.33
N GLY A 45 -13.07 -6.98 4.12
CA GLY A 45 -12.50 -8.30 3.84
C GLY A 45 -10.98 -8.38 4.02
N VAL A 46 -10.23 -7.29 3.77
CA VAL A 46 -8.79 -7.22 4.01
C VAL A 46 -8.52 -7.01 5.51
N GLY A 47 -9.26 -6.09 6.15
CA GLY A 47 -9.13 -5.79 7.58
C GLY A 47 -9.31 -7.02 8.45
N TYR A 48 -10.44 -7.73 8.28
CA TYR A 48 -10.70 -8.96 9.01
C TYR A 48 -9.78 -10.10 8.59
N GLY A 49 -9.40 -10.18 7.31
CA GLY A 49 -8.43 -11.16 6.82
C GLY A 49 -7.07 -11.05 7.51
N VAL A 50 -6.64 -9.83 7.88
CA VAL A 50 -5.43 -9.62 8.67
C VAL A 50 -5.67 -9.88 10.16
N LEU A 51 -6.78 -9.37 10.71
CA LEU A 51 -7.10 -9.45 12.13
C LEU A 51 -7.30 -10.89 12.62
N GLU A 52 -8.03 -11.69 11.83
CA GLU A 52 -8.39 -13.09 12.13
C GLU A 52 -7.42 -14.11 11.53
N SER A 53 -6.33 -13.66 10.89
CA SER A 53 -5.40 -14.55 10.20
C SER A 53 -4.84 -15.64 11.14
N PRO A 54 -4.95 -16.91 10.78
CA PRO A 54 -4.33 -18.01 11.52
C PRO A 54 -2.82 -18.10 11.30
N VAL A 55 -2.28 -17.29 10.38
CA VAL A 55 -0.87 -17.33 9.98
C VAL A 55 -0.01 -16.55 10.97
N ASP A 56 0.50 -17.25 11.97
CA ASP A 56 1.32 -16.66 13.04
C ASP A 56 2.53 -15.88 12.50
N SER A 57 3.19 -16.44 11.50
CA SER A 57 4.39 -15.80 10.91
C SER A 57 4.11 -14.47 10.18
N GLY A 58 2.85 -14.17 9.85
CA GLY A 58 2.40 -12.92 9.25
C GLY A 58 1.94 -11.87 10.26
N ASN A 59 1.87 -12.22 11.55
CA ASN A 59 1.39 -11.33 12.59
C ASN A 59 2.43 -10.26 12.91
N VAL A 60 2.10 -8.98 12.66
CA VAL A 60 3.01 -7.84 12.87
C VAL A 60 3.39 -7.64 14.34
N TYR A 61 2.50 -7.97 15.29
CA TYR A 61 2.75 -7.81 16.71
C TYR A 61 3.70 -8.87 17.26
N LYS A 62 3.73 -10.05 16.66
CA LYS A 62 4.63 -11.13 17.04
C LYS A 62 5.95 -11.11 16.26
N HIS A 63 5.88 -10.78 14.96
CA HIS A 63 7.00 -10.88 14.05
C HIS A 63 7.16 -9.63 13.15
N PRO A 64 7.33 -8.41 13.71
CA PRO A 64 7.33 -7.16 12.95
C PRO A 64 8.39 -7.12 11.85
N PHE A 65 9.61 -7.50 12.15
CA PHE A 65 10.72 -7.51 11.17
C PHE A 65 10.51 -8.56 10.08
N LYS A 66 9.98 -9.74 10.43
CA LYS A 66 9.64 -10.76 9.43
C LYS A 66 8.54 -10.28 8.50
N ARG A 67 7.49 -9.66 9.05
CA ARG A 67 6.39 -9.09 8.26
C ARG A 67 6.89 -8.00 7.32
N ALA A 68 7.70 -7.06 7.80
CA ALA A 68 8.30 -6.01 6.99
C ALA A 68 9.17 -6.59 5.86
N ARG A 69 10.03 -7.55 6.17
CA ARG A 69 10.88 -8.22 5.18
C ARG A 69 10.07 -8.95 4.12
N THR A 70 9.06 -9.72 4.51
CA THR A 70 8.21 -10.46 3.57
C THR A 70 7.49 -9.53 2.62
N THR A 71 6.94 -8.43 3.14
CA THR A 71 6.28 -7.40 2.33
C THR A 71 7.28 -6.72 1.38
N GLY A 72 8.45 -6.33 1.88
CA GLY A 72 9.50 -5.73 1.05
C GLY A 72 10.01 -6.68 -0.05
N THR A 73 10.18 -7.97 0.27
CA THR A 73 10.53 -8.99 -0.74
C THR A 73 9.45 -9.10 -1.83
N TYR A 74 8.18 -9.15 -1.44
CA TYR A 74 7.08 -9.17 -2.41
C TYR A 74 7.12 -7.94 -3.32
N LEU A 75 7.23 -6.75 -2.76
CA LEU A 75 7.27 -5.50 -3.51
C LEU A 75 8.47 -5.44 -4.47
N ALA A 76 9.65 -5.83 -4.02
CA ALA A 76 10.84 -5.89 -4.84
C ALA A 76 10.65 -6.86 -6.03
N VAL A 77 10.16 -8.08 -5.76
CA VAL A 77 9.92 -9.07 -6.81
C VAL A 77 8.82 -8.61 -7.78
N ALA A 78 7.73 -8.06 -7.28
CA ALA A 78 6.64 -7.57 -8.14
C ALA A 78 7.12 -6.47 -9.09
N THR A 79 8.00 -5.56 -8.62
CA THR A 79 8.42 -4.38 -9.39
C THR A 79 9.66 -4.61 -10.26
N ILE A 80 10.65 -5.33 -9.79
CA ILE A 80 11.94 -5.51 -10.48
C ILE A 80 12.37 -6.98 -10.69
N GLY A 81 11.60 -7.94 -10.17
CA GLY A 81 11.89 -9.37 -10.36
C GLY A 81 11.66 -9.86 -11.79
N THR A 82 12.25 -10.98 -12.11
CA THR A 82 11.99 -11.74 -13.35
C THR A 82 10.63 -12.46 -13.27
N ASP A 83 10.14 -13.00 -14.39
CA ASP A 83 8.91 -13.80 -14.40
C ASP A 83 9.04 -15.07 -13.54
N ALA A 84 10.24 -15.67 -13.49
CA ALA A 84 10.53 -16.79 -12.62
C ALA A 84 10.45 -16.39 -11.14
N ASP A 85 11.01 -15.23 -10.76
CA ASP A 85 10.93 -14.73 -9.39
C ASP A 85 9.47 -14.44 -8.99
N ARG A 86 8.69 -13.85 -9.91
CA ARG A 86 7.25 -13.60 -9.69
C ARG A 86 6.46 -14.90 -9.51
N THR A 87 6.79 -15.94 -10.23
CA THR A 87 6.16 -17.25 -10.04
C THR A 87 6.50 -17.82 -8.66
N LEU A 88 7.76 -17.80 -8.25
CA LEU A 88 8.17 -18.28 -6.94
C LEU A 88 7.51 -17.53 -5.78
N ILE A 89 7.46 -16.20 -5.86
CA ILE A 89 6.82 -15.39 -4.80
C ILE A 89 5.31 -15.61 -4.77
N ARG A 90 4.67 -15.77 -5.93
CA ARG A 90 3.24 -16.11 -6.04
C ARG A 90 2.95 -17.41 -5.31
N ASP A 91 3.70 -18.48 -5.60
CA ASP A 91 3.49 -19.80 -4.98
C ASP A 91 3.65 -19.72 -3.46
N ALA A 92 4.67 -18.99 -2.99
CA ALA A 92 4.91 -18.80 -1.56
C ALA A 92 3.78 -18.00 -0.87
N VAL A 93 3.27 -16.95 -1.51
CA VAL A 93 2.16 -16.15 -1.00
C VAL A 93 0.86 -16.94 -1.03
N ASP A 94 0.60 -17.69 -2.09
CA ASP A 94 -0.59 -18.54 -2.25
C ASP A 94 -0.69 -19.59 -1.16
N ALA A 95 0.44 -20.23 -0.81
CA ALA A 95 0.48 -21.22 0.26
C ALA A 95 0.01 -20.64 1.62
N VAL A 96 0.26 -19.35 1.83
CA VAL A 96 -0.17 -18.62 3.03
C VAL A 96 -1.61 -18.13 2.87
N HIS A 97 -1.96 -17.51 1.75
CA HIS A 97 -3.26 -16.89 1.52
C HIS A 97 -4.42 -17.90 1.49
N ARG A 98 -4.17 -19.16 1.05
CA ARG A 98 -5.19 -20.23 1.10
C ARG A 98 -5.69 -20.52 2.52
N GLN A 99 -4.90 -20.22 3.54
CA GLN A 99 -5.27 -20.42 4.94
C GLN A 99 -6.09 -19.25 5.50
N VAL A 100 -6.11 -18.08 4.81
CA VAL A 100 -6.74 -16.86 5.29
C VAL A 100 -8.11 -16.71 4.62
N HIS A 101 -9.13 -17.11 5.34
CA HIS A 101 -10.54 -17.02 4.91
C HIS A 101 -11.46 -16.87 6.12
N SER A 102 -12.63 -16.31 5.89
CA SER A 102 -13.66 -16.14 6.92
C SER A 102 -14.16 -17.48 7.46
N THR A 103 -14.60 -17.46 8.69
CA THR A 103 -15.30 -18.56 9.38
C THR A 103 -16.75 -18.17 9.65
N ALA A 104 -17.55 -19.07 10.21
CA ALA A 104 -18.93 -18.78 10.62
C ALA A 104 -19.02 -17.69 11.72
N LYS A 105 -17.91 -17.35 12.38
CA LYS A 105 -17.83 -16.31 13.42
C LYS A 105 -17.37 -14.97 12.88
N SER A 106 -16.88 -14.92 11.65
CA SER A 106 -16.36 -13.68 11.04
C SER A 106 -17.51 -12.73 10.71
N PRO A 107 -17.38 -11.44 10.99
CA PRO A 107 -18.42 -10.44 10.69
C PRO A 107 -18.69 -10.26 9.21
N VAL A 108 -17.68 -10.50 8.36
CA VAL A 108 -17.79 -10.41 6.91
C VAL A 108 -17.20 -11.64 6.25
N SER A 109 -17.71 -11.97 5.05
CA SER A 109 -17.13 -13.04 4.25
C SER A 109 -15.91 -12.56 3.48
N TYR A 110 -14.80 -13.28 3.58
CA TYR A 110 -13.57 -12.97 2.84
C TYR A 110 -12.73 -14.21 2.53
N ARG A 111 -11.90 -14.09 1.54
CA ARG A 111 -10.81 -15.02 1.21
C ARG A 111 -9.63 -14.22 0.70
N ALA A 112 -8.44 -14.41 1.26
CA ALA A 112 -7.24 -13.68 0.79
C ALA A 112 -6.85 -14.01 -0.65
N MET A 113 -7.34 -15.13 -1.19
CA MET A 113 -7.21 -15.50 -2.61
C MET A 113 -8.19 -14.76 -3.54
N ASP A 114 -9.10 -13.93 -3.00
CA ASP A 114 -10.05 -13.18 -3.83
C ASP A 114 -9.34 -12.10 -4.63
N PRO A 115 -9.38 -12.15 -5.98
CA PRO A 115 -8.74 -11.14 -6.82
C PRO A 115 -9.24 -9.71 -6.59
N LYS A 116 -10.50 -9.53 -6.12
CA LYS A 116 -11.03 -8.20 -5.82
C LYS A 116 -10.33 -7.58 -4.61
N LEU A 117 -10.12 -8.36 -3.54
CA LEU A 117 -9.40 -7.89 -2.37
C LEU A 117 -7.92 -7.61 -2.69
N GLN A 118 -7.31 -8.44 -3.51
CA GLN A 118 -5.93 -8.23 -3.96
C GLN A 118 -5.79 -7.03 -4.89
N LEU A 119 -6.78 -6.77 -5.76
CA LEU A 119 -6.82 -5.57 -6.59
C LEU A 119 -6.87 -4.30 -5.71
N TRP A 120 -7.71 -4.31 -4.67
CA TRP A 120 -7.75 -3.20 -3.73
C TRP A 120 -6.40 -2.95 -3.05
N VAL A 121 -5.75 -4.00 -2.55
CA VAL A 121 -4.41 -3.89 -1.94
C VAL A 121 -3.39 -3.34 -2.94
N ALA A 122 -3.39 -3.81 -4.18
CA ALA A 122 -2.50 -3.32 -5.23
C ALA A 122 -2.78 -1.86 -5.61
N ALA A 123 -4.05 -1.45 -5.66
CA ALA A 123 -4.47 -0.07 -5.89
C ALA A 123 -3.99 0.87 -4.76
N CYS A 124 -4.11 0.43 -3.50
CA CYS A 124 -3.57 1.16 -2.36
C CYS A 124 -2.05 1.34 -2.45
N LEU A 125 -1.32 0.31 -2.89
CA LEU A 125 0.13 0.40 -3.07
C LEU A 125 0.49 1.43 -4.13
N TYR A 126 -0.16 1.37 -5.31
CA TYR A 126 0.08 2.33 -6.38
C TYR A 126 -0.23 3.76 -5.92
N ARG A 127 -1.41 4.00 -5.34
CA ARG A 127 -1.82 5.32 -4.86
C ARG A 127 -0.84 5.86 -3.81
N TYR A 128 -0.44 5.02 -2.86
CA TYR A 128 0.51 5.38 -1.82
C TYR A 128 1.87 5.84 -2.37
N TYR A 129 2.43 5.11 -3.35
CA TYR A 129 3.71 5.49 -3.94
C TYR A 129 3.61 6.77 -4.77
N LEU A 130 2.48 6.95 -5.46
CA LEU A 130 2.21 8.17 -6.20
C LEU A 130 2.10 9.37 -5.25
N ASP A 131 1.27 9.28 -4.20
CA ASP A 131 1.10 10.34 -3.21
C ASP A 131 2.43 10.69 -2.50
N ALA A 132 3.24 9.69 -2.17
CA ALA A 132 4.55 9.89 -1.55
C ALA A 132 5.55 10.59 -2.50
N HIS A 133 5.47 10.29 -3.80
CA HIS A 133 6.26 10.99 -4.81
C HIS A 133 5.80 12.45 -4.96
N GLU A 134 4.50 12.66 -5.14
CA GLU A 134 3.91 14.00 -5.31
C GLU A 134 4.17 14.90 -4.10
N PHE A 135 4.18 14.34 -2.91
CA PHE A 135 4.49 15.06 -1.67
C PHE A 135 5.89 15.69 -1.67
N LEU A 136 6.90 15.02 -2.25
CA LEU A 136 8.29 15.48 -2.26
C LEU A 136 8.69 16.21 -3.54
N TYR A 137 8.15 15.80 -4.67
CA TYR A 137 8.62 16.20 -6.00
C TYR A 137 7.55 16.90 -6.84
N GLY A 138 6.30 16.93 -6.38
CA GLY A 138 5.16 17.40 -7.15
C GLY A 138 4.61 16.35 -8.11
N PRO A 139 3.54 16.69 -8.86
CA PRO A 139 2.87 15.76 -9.76
C PRO A 139 3.78 15.33 -10.92
N LEU A 140 3.58 14.10 -11.37
CA LEU A 140 4.21 13.57 -12.57
C LEU A 140 3.67 14.27 -13.82
N ASP A 141 4.53 14.42 -14.84
CA ASP A 141 4.03 14.71 -16.19
C ASP A 141 3.22 13.52 -16.74
N ASP A 142 2.37 13.77 -17.73
CA ASP A 142 1.46 12.74 -18.26
C ASP A 142 2.19 11.51 -18.82
N GLU A 143 3.33 11.72 -19.49
CA GLU A 143 4.13 10.61 -20.04
C GLU A 143 4.68 9.71 -18.91
N SER A 144 5.21 10.30 -17.85
CA SER A 144 5.70 9.58 -16.68
C SER A 144 4.55 8.91 -15.92
N ALA A 145 3.43 9.61 -15.72
CA ALA A 145 2.26 9.07 -15.04
C ALA A 145 1.68 7.85 -15.77
N ASP A 146 1.56 7.89 -17.09
CA ASP A 146 1.08 6.77 -17.89
C ASP A 146 2.05 5.58 -17.85
N ALA A 147 3.36 5.84 -17.95
CA ALA A 147 4.38 4.80 -17.88
C ALA A 147 4.40 4.09 -16.50
N VAL A 148 4.36 4.88 -15.44
CA VAL A 148 4.30 4.36 -14.06
C VAL A 148 3.01 3.58 -13.83
N TYR A 149 1.87 4.09 -14.31
CA TYR A 149 0.58 3.40 -14.20
C TYR A 149 0.60 2.04 -14.92
N ALA A 150 1.12 1.99 -16.13
CA ALA A 150 1.25 0.74 -16.88
C ALA A 150 2.13 -0.29 -16.16
N ASP A 151 3.20 0.14 -15.49
CA ASP A 151 4.07 -0.74 -14.69
C ASP A 151 3.40 -1.17 -13.38
N ALA A 152 2.55 -0.32 -12.78
CA ALA A 152 1.90 -0.56 -11.48
C ALA A 152 0.99 -1.79 -11.47
N ARG A 153 0.43 -2.20 -12.61
CA ARG A 153 -0.41 -3.42 -12.71
C ARG A 153 0.29 -4.66 -12.15
N ARG A 154 1.65 -4.70 -12.18
CA ARG A 154 2.44 -5.80 -11.64
C ARG A 154 2.25 -5.98 -10.14
N LEU A 155 1.87 -4.92 -9.42
CA LEU A 155 1.55 -5.01 -7.99
C LEU A 155 0.35 -5.93 -7.70
N GLY A 156 -0.55 -6.11 -8.66
CA GLY A 156 -1.69 -7.03 -8.53
C GLY A 156 -1.49 -8.33 -9.32
N THR A 157 -0.99 -8.24 -10.57
CA THR A 157 -0.90 -9.39 -11.47
C THR A 157 0.21 -10.38 -11.08
N THR A 158 1.14 -9.98 -10.22
CA THR A 158 2.06 -10.91 -9.55
C THR A 158 1.33 -11.93 -8.68
N LEU A 159 0.11 -11.62 -8.18
CA LEU A 159 -0.77 -12.57 -7.50
C LEU A 159 -1.95 -12.99 -8.39
N GLN A 160 -3.18 -12.97 -7.88
CA GLN A 160 -4.37 -13.49 -8.58
C GLN A 160 -5.12 -12.44 -9.40
N VAL A 161 -4.74 -11.16 -9.35
CA VAL A 161 -5.36 -10.14 -10.20
C VAL A 161 -5.01 -10.42 -11.67
N ARG A 162 -6.02 -10.56 -12.50
CA ARG A 162 -5.85 -10.73 -13.95
C ARG A 162 -5.61 -9.37 -14.61
N ASP A 163 -4.89 -9.33 -15.72
CA ASP A 163 -4.67 -8.09 -16.49
C ASP A 163 -5.98 -7.37 -16.82
N SER A 164 -7.04 -8.11 -17.16
CA SER A 164 -8.36 -7.56 -17.44
C SER A 164 -9.10 -6.96 -16.24
N GLN A 165 -8.63 -7.21 -15.03
CA GLN A 165 -9.21 -6.64 -13.80
C GLN A 165 -8.52 -5.35 -13.36
N TRP A 166 -7.25 -5.15 -13.76
CA TRP A 166 -6.59 -3.88 -13.56
C TRP A 166 -7.25 -2.82 -14.45
N PRO A 167 -7.64 -1.65 -13.92
CA PRO A 167 -8.29 -0.62 -14.73
C PRO A 167 -7.45 -0.25 -15.96
N ALA A 168 -8.11 -0.02 -17.09
CA ALA A 168 -7.43 0.06 -18.39
C ALA A 168 -6.43 1.23 -18.49
N ASP A 169 -6.75 2.35 -17.82
CA ASP A 169 -5.96 3.57 -17.80
C ASP A 169 -6.15 4.34 -16.47
N ARG A 170 -5.48 5.48 -16.32
CA ARG A 170 -5.56 6.32 -15.12
C ARG A 170 -6.97 6.83 -14.85
N VAL A 171 -7.74 7.14 -15.89
CA VAL A 171 -9.13 7.60 -15.75
C VAL A 171 -10.01 6.49 -15.19
N ALA A 172 -9.91 5.30 -15.77
CA ALA A 172 -10.62 4.11 -15.27
C ALA A 172 -10.17 3.72 -13.85
N PHE A 173 -8.89 3.96 -13.50
CA PHE A 173 -8.39 3.76 -12.15
C PHE A 173 -9.01 4.75 -11.16
N ASP A 174 -9.10 6.03 -11.49
CA ASP A 174 -9.73 7.03 -10.64
C ASP A 174 -11.22 6.76 -10.41
N GLU A 175 -11.91 6.26 -11.44
CA GLU A 175 -13.30 5.81 -11.29
C GLU A 175 -13.42 4.56 -10.40
N TYR A 176 -12.51 3.60 -10.56
CA TYR A 176 -12.42 2.42 -9.69
C TYR A 176 -12.16 2.85 -8.25
N TRP A 177 -11.19 3.73 -8.03
CA TRP A 177 -10.84 4.25 -6.71
C TRP A 177 -12.03 4.91 -6.03
N LYS A 178 -12.70 5.86 -6.71
CA LYS A 178 -13.88 6.56 -6.19
C LYS A 178 -15.01 5.60 -5.80
N ARG A 179 -15.34 4.65 -6.66
CA ARG A 179 -16.37 3.65 -6.35
C ARG A 179 -15.99 2.76 -5.16
N SER A 180 -14.70 2.41 -5.06
CA SER A 180 -14.22 1.58 -3.96
C SER A 180 -14.33 2.27 -2.61
N LEU A 181 -14.17 3.60 -2.55
CA LEU A 181 -14.32 4.35 -1.29
C LEU A 181 -15.70 4.17 -0.64
N ASP A 182 -16.76 3.99 -1.43
CA ASP A 182 -18.13 3.80 -0.94
C ASP A 182 -18.32 2.44 -0.23
N GLU A 183 -17.44 1.47 -0.50
CA GLU A 183 -17.48 0.12 0.08
C GLU A 183 -16.59 -0.02 1.34
N LEU A 184 -15.86 1.04 1.72
CA LEU A 184 -14.91 0.98 2.81
C LEU A 184 -15.60 1.17 4.17
N ALA A 185 -15.11 0.42 5.15
CA ALA A 185 -15.47 0.58 6.56
C ALA A 185 -14.36 0.07 7.46
N ILE A 186 -14.06 0.83 8.52
CA ILE A 186 -13.11 0.40 9.55
C ILE A 186 -13.89 0.15 10.85
N ASP A 187 -14.24 -1.11 11.09
CA ASP A 187 -14.92 -1.51 12.31
C ASP A 187 -14.03 -1.33 13.55
N PRO A 188 -14.63 -1.18 14.76
CA PRO A 188 -13.86 -0.94 15.97
C PRO A 188 -12.69 -1.90 16.22
N PRO A 189 -12.80 -3.23 16.03
CA PRO A 189 -11.65 -4.13 16.24
C PRO A 189 -10.51 -3.89 15.24
N VAL A 190 -10.85 -3.63 13.97
CA VAL A 190 -9.84 -3.31 12.93
C VAL A 190 -9.21 -1.96 13.21
N ARG A 191 -10.01 -0.97 13.63
CA ARG A 191 -9.53 0.37 14.00
C ARG A 191 -8.52 0.30 15.16
N GLU A 192 -8.81 -0.47 16.20
CA GLU A 192 -7.90 -0.64 17.31
C GLU A 192 -6.58 -1.29 16.89
N HIS A 193 -6.65 -2.31 16.06
CA HIS A 193 -5.47 -2.93 15.44
C HIS A 193 -4.63 -1.89 14.67
N LEU A 194 -5.27 -1.08 13.83
CA LEU A 194 -4.60 -0.06 13.02
C LEU A 194 -3.98 1.06 13.86
N LYS A 195 -4.66 1.51 14.93
CA LYS A 195 -4.09 2.45 15.91
C LYS A 195 -2.82 1.89 16.53
N GLY A 196 -2.83 0.61 16.90
CA GLY A 196 -1.65 -0.07 17.41
C GLY A 196 -0.50 -0.11 16.39
N VAL A 197 -0.80 -0.38 15.12
CA VAL A 197 0.21 -0.34 14.05
C VAL A 197 0.78 1.06 13.88
N ALA A 198 -0.06 2.09 13.79
CA ALA A 198 0.37 3.48 13.64
C ALA A 198 1.17 3.99 14.86
N ALA A 199 0.87 3.51 16.07
CA ALA A 199 1.58 3.85 17.29
C ALA A 199 2.79 2.94 17.58
N PHE A 200 3.18 2.05 16.67
CA PHE A 200 4.25 1.05 16.87
C PHE A 200 4.09 0.25 18.15
N ALA A 201 2.86 -0.17 18.49
CA ALA A 201 2.56 -0.89 19.74
C ALA A 201 3.31 -2.23 19.87
N PHE A 202 3.85 -2.76 18.77
CA PHE A 202 4.66 -3.96 18.71
C PHE A 202 6.14 -3.74 19.03
N LEU A 203 6.60 -2.49 19.24
CA LEU A 203 7.99 -2.19 19.60
C LEU A 203 8.16 -2.14 21.14
N PRO A 204 9.40 -2.41 21.64
CA PRO A 204 9.73 -2.26 23.05
C PRO A 204 9.39 -0.87 23.59
N GLY A 205 8.94 -0.80 24.83
CA GLY A 205 8.43 0.41 25.49
C GLY A 205 9.26 1.68 25.27
N PRO A 206 10.57 1.69 25.51
CA PRO A 206 11.39 2.89 25.33
C PRO A 206 11.42 3.39 23.86
N ILE A 207 11.51 2.47 22.90
CA ILE A 207 11.49 2.83 21.47
C ILE A 207 10.12 3.33 21.07
N ARG A 208 9.05 2.65 21.51
CA ARG A 208 7.67 3.04 21.25
C ARG A 208 7.34 4.43 21.79
N ALA A 209 7.86 4.77 22.99
CA ALA A 209 7.58 6.06 23.62
C ALA A 209 8.04 7.26 22.75
N VAL A 210 9.10 7.08 21.97
CA VAL A 210 9.64 8.12 21.07
C VAL A 210 9.11 7.95 19.64
N ALA A 211 9.25 6.76 19.08
CA ALA A 211 8.90 6.51 17.68
C ALA A 211 7.39 6.46 17.44
N GLY A 212 6.59 6.02 18.42
CA GLY A 212 5.14 5.90 18.29
C GLY A 212 4.45 7.23 17.98
N PRO A 213 4.61 8.27 18.80
CA PRO A 213 4.02 9.59 18.52
C PRO A 213 4.46 10.20 17.19
N LEU A 214 5.73 10.05 16.82
CA LEU A 214 6.27 10.54 15.56
C LEU A 214 5.65 9.82 14.37
N ASN A 215 5.57 8.48 14.42
CA ASN A 215 4.95 7.71 13.37
C ASN A 215 3.44 7.98 13.25
N LEU A 216 2.76 8.12 14.40
CA LEU A 216 1.33 8.48 14.40
C LEU A 216 1.09 9.85 13.75
N PHE A 217 1.91 10.85 14.08
CA PHE A 217 1.84 12.18 13.48
C PHE A 217 2.07 12.11 11.97
N ALA A 218 3.15 11.47 11.53
CA ALA A 218 3.47 11.32 10.12
C ALA A 218 2.38 10.53 9.37
N THR A 219 1.90 9.42 9.95
CA THR A 219 0.82 8.60 9.38
C THR A 219 -0.46 9.41 9.21
N THR A 220 -0.86 10.17 10.24
CA THR A 220 -2.08 11.00 10.19
C THR A 220 -1.95 12.12 9.16
N GLY A 221 -0.78 12.75 9.08
CA GLY A 221 -0.53 13.83 8.12
C GLY A 221 -0.56 13.36 6.67
N PHE A 222 -0.05 12.16 6.41
CA PHE A 222 0.05 11.60 5.06
C PHE A 222 -1.19 10.80 4.62
N LEU A 223 -2.02 10.36 5.57
CA LEU A 223 -3.22 9.60 5.26
C LEU A 223 -4.24 10.48 4.50
N PRO A 224 -4.79 10.06 3.36
CA PRO A 224 -5.82 10.80 2.65
C PRO A 224 -7.04 11.09 3.54
N PRO A 225 -7.74 12.23 3.32
CA PRO A 225 -8.83 12.69 4.19
C PRO A 225 -9.93 11.65 4.44
N GLU A 226 -10.29 10.88 3.41
CA GLU A 226 -11.33 9.85 3.46
C GLU A 226 -11.03 8.80 4.53
N PHE A 227 -9.77 8.39 4.63
CA PHE A 227 -9.35 7.38 5.60
C PHE A 227 -9.15 7.97 7.01
N ARG A 228 -8.84 9.27 7.12
CA ARG A 228 -8.73 9.92 8.43
C ARG A 228 -10.06 9.93 9.17
N THR A 229 -11.16 10.13 8.45
CA THR A 229 -12.51 10.15 9.04
C THR A 229 -12.97 8.78 9.53
N MET A 230 -12.38 7.69 9.02
CA MET A 230 -12.67 6.31 9.43
C MET A 230 -11.88 5.89 10.68
N MET A 231 -10.76 6.59 10.98
CA MET A 231 -9.83 6.24 12.07
C MET A 231 -10.17 6.92 13.38
#